data_021a0b3ce609c4c83b1ce233e9443089
#
_entry.id   021a0b3ce609c4c83b1ce233e9443089
#
_cell.length_a   1.000
_cell.length_b   1.000
_cell.length_c   1.000
_cell.angle_alpha   90.00
_cell.angle_beta   90.00
_cell.angle_gamma   90.00
#
_symmetry.space_group_name_H-M   'P 1'
#
loop_
_entity.id
_entity.type
_entity.pdbx_description
1 polymer ?
#
loop_
_entity_poly.entity_id
_entity_poly.type
_entity_poly.pdbx_seq_one_letter_code
_entity_poly.pdbx_strand_id
1 'polypeptide(L)'
;MTEDATADQLREALAVTALTGPFFDLRLVGPGRGWQQPADLDVAALTAGTARQLGTSELRVAASILHLGFAARLWSPVLGCVLLRGVVPDLSSLLVQASSPLRLGLGGRSGWRAESPDELRADVVGEQLDGFAARLPVPLADGLLRGNSASAMIGALGELVRAHPGLADRATALARALLLSEDLGGTGVLDETGPRVSAFPAFRRSSCCLYYRVPGGGLCGDCCLDRVPTV
;
A
#
# COMPACT_ATOMS: atom_id res chain seq x y z
N MET A 1 17.71 9.97 17.24
CA MET A 1 18.12 8.53 17.27
C MET A 1 16.86 7.72 17.45
N THR A 2 16.46 6.97 16.42
CA THR A 2 15.35 6.03 16.49
C THR A 2 15.66 4.94 17.49
N GLU A 3 14.74 4.64 18.40
CA GLU A 3 14.85 3.54 19.34
C GLU A 3 14.52 2.21 18.64
N ASP A 4 15.39 1.22 18.72
CA ASP A 4 15.15 -0.09 18.12
C ASP A 4 13.99 -0.81 18.83
N ALA A 5 13.10 -1.38 18.05
CA ALA A 5 12.08 -2.28 18.57
C ALA A 5 12.67 -3.67 18.78
N THR A 6 12.32 -4.32 19.91
CA THR A 6 12.73 -5.70 20.14
C THR A 6 12.04 -6.68 19.17
N ALA A 7 12.65 -7.84 18.95
CA ALA A 7 12.07 -8.89 18.11
C ALA A 7 10.69 -9.36 18.61
N ASP A 8 10.44 -9.29 19.92
CA ASP A 8 9.14 -9.65 20.50
C ASP A 8 8.10 -8.55 20.26
N GLN A 9 8.47 -7.28 20.38
CA GLN A 9 7.60 -6.14 20.02
C GLN A 9 7.20 -6.19 18.55
N LEU A 10 8.15 -6.44 17.65
CA LEU A 10 7.83 -6.61 16.23
C LEU A 10 6.89 -7.80 15.99
N ARG A 11 7.16 -8.94 16.60
CA ARG A 11 6.30 -10.13 16.46
C ARG A 11 4.87 -9.86 16.93
N GLU A 12 4.71 -9.20 18.08
CA GLU A 12 3.40 -8.81 18.60
C GLU A 12 2.70 -7.81 17.66
N ALA A 13 3.42 -6.78 17.17
CA ALA A 13 2.89 -5.78 16.25
C ALA A 13 2.35 -6.44 14.96
N LEU A 14 3.12 -7.32 14.35
CA LEU A 14 2.71 -8.08 13.15
C LEU A 14 1.50 -8.97 13.42
N ALA A 15 1.49 -9.69 14.54
CA ALA A 15 0.41 -10.61 14.89
C ALA A 15 -0.92 -9.87 15.11
N VAL A 16 -0.90 -8.75 15.85
CA VAL A 16 -2.11 -7.95 16.09
C VAL A 16 -2.59 -7.28 14.80
N THR A 17 -1.66 -6.76 14.00
CA THR A 17 -1.97 -6.10 12.73
C THR A 17 -2.64 -7.06 11.75
N ALA A 18 -2.18 -8.30 11.65
CA ALA A 18 -2.75 -9.31 10.76
C ALA A 18 -4.24 -9.63 11.05
N LEU A 19 -4.71 -9.38 12.27
CA LEU A 19 -6.13 -9.57 12.62
C LEU A 19 -7.06 -8.57 11.94
N THR A 20 -6.54 -7.46 11.40
CA THR A 20 -7.34 -6.46 10.68
C THR A 20 -7.83 -6.97 9.33
N GLY A 21 -7.06 -7.86 8.67
CA GLY A 21 -7.47 -8.45 7.40
C GLY A 21 -6.32 -8.91 6.52
N PRO A 22 -6.62 -9.53 5.36
CA PRO A 22 -5.61 -10.21 4.54
C PRO A 22 -4.56 -9.27 3.91
N PHE A 23 -4.85 -7.99 3.75
CA PHE A 23 -3.86 -6.99 3.30
C PHE A 23 -2.86 -6.62 4.40
N PHE A 24 -3.19 -6.88 5.65
CA PHE A 24 -2.38 -6.58 6.83
C PHE A 24 -1.47 -7.73 7.25
N ASP A 25 -1.48 -8.84 6.51
CA ASP A 25 -0.71 -10.04 6.82
C ASP A 25 0.73 -9.93 6.29
N LEU A 26 1.64 -9.43 7.12
CA LEU A 26 3.08 -9.45 6.91
C LEU A 26 3.71 -10.42 7.93
N ARG A 27 4.38 -11.46 7.45
CA ARG A 27 4.83 -12.58 8.31
C ARG A 27 6.34 -12.59 8.46
N LEU A 28 6.81 -12.99 9.64
CA LEU A 28 8.20 -13.42 9.77
C LEU A 28 8.35 -14.78 9.07
N VAL A 29 9.26 -14.85 8.11
CA VAL A 29 9.48 -16.06 7.31
C VAL A 29 10.96 -16.48 7.39
N GLY A 30 11.17 -17.79 7.44
CA GLY A 30 12.50 -18.35 7.33
C GLY A 30 12.91 -18.57 5.86
N PRO A 31 14.19 -18.90 5.62
CA PRO A 31 14.63 -19.31 4.29
C PRO A 31 13.82 -20.53 3.83
N GLY A 32 13.14 -20.41 2.71
CA GLY A 32 12.25 -21.47 2.20
C GLY A 32 11.86 -21.26 0.76
N ARG A 33 11.31 -22.33 0.15
CA ARG A 33 10.92 -22.32 -1.27
C ARG A 33 9.81 -21.30 -1.54
N GLY A 34 10.02 -20.49 -2.58
CA GLY A 34 9.04 -19.54 -3.11
C GLY A 34 9.10 -18.13 -2.53
N TRP A 35 9.93 -17.88 -1.51
CA TRP A 35 10.23 -16.53 -1.04
C TRP A 35 11.46 -15.99 -1.77
N GLN A 36 11.37 -14.77 -2.30
CA GLN A 36 12.43 -14.11 -3.05
C GLN A 36 12.47 -12.62 -2.70
N GLN A 37 13.60 -11.98 -2.94
CA GLN A 37 13.69 -10.54 -2.75
C GLN A 37 12.81 -9.80 -3.78
N PRO A 38 12.28 -8.62 -3.45
CA PRO A 38 11.52 -7.80 -4.42
C PRO A 38 12.28 -7.61 -5.74
N ALA A 39 13.61 -7.48 -5.68
CA ALA A 39 14.47 -7.32 -6.85
C ALA A 39 14.48 -8.53 -7.81
N ASP A 40 14.21 -9.73 -7.32
CA ASP A 40 14.25 -10.98 -8.09
C ASP A 40 12.88 -11.33 -8.73
N LEU A 41 11.84 -10.54 -8.44
CA LEU A 41 10.50 -10.79 -8.98
C LEU A 41 10.49 -10.63 -10.51
N ASP A 42 9.87 -11.56 -11.21
CA ASP A 42 9.49 -11.37 -12.62
C ASP A 42 8.22 -10.49 -12.70
N VAL A 43 8.43 -9.17 -12.64
CA VAL A 43 7.34 -8.19 -12.67
C VAL A 43 6.58 -8.22 -14.01
N ALA A 44 7.25 -8.61 -15.11
CA ALA A 44 6.60 -8.76 -16.41
C ALA A 44 5.62 -9.95 -16.39
N ALA A 45 6.02 -11.09 -15.86
CA ALA A 45 5.14 -12.25 -15.71
C ALA A 45 3.98 -11.96 -14.75
N LEU A 46 4.22 -11.23 -13.65
CA LEU A 46 3.17 -10.79 -12.73
C LEU A 46 2.17 -9.85 -13.42
N THR A 47 2.65 -8.91 -14.23
CA THR A 47 1.78 -7.99 -15.01
C THR A 47 0.93 -8.76 -16.00
N ALA A 48 1.53 -9.71 -16.75
CA ALA A 48 0.79 -10.57 -17.68
C ALA A 48 -0.26 -11.44 -16.95
N GLY A 49 0.08 -11.96 -15.75
CA GLY A 49 -0.85 -12.68 -14.89
C GLY A 49 -2.03 -11.82 -14.47
N THR A 50 -1.76 -10.59 -14.04
CA THR A 50 -2.77 -9.61 -13.66
C THR A 50 -3.67 -9.27 -14.85
N ALA A 51 -3.11 -9.08 -16.06
CA ALA A 51 -3.89 -8.82 -17.27
C ALA A 51 -4.90 -9.95 -17.56
N ARG A 52 -4.45 -11.22 -17.44
CA ARG A 52 -5.34 -12.38 -17.60
C ARG A 52 -6.45 -12.43 -16.57
N GLN A 53 -6.13 -12.15 -15.28
CA GLN A 53 -7.14 -12.12 -14.21
C GLN A 53 -8.19 -11.03 -14.40
N LEU A 54 -7.77 -9.86 -14.89
CA LEU A 54 -8.65 -8.73 -15.18
C LEU A 54 -9.38 -8.86 -16.52
N GLY A 55 -9.04 -9.85 -17.34
CA GLY A 55 -9.62 -10.01 -18.67
C GLY A 55 -9.29 -8.86 -19.63
N THR A 56 -8.15 -8.18 -19.45
CA THR A 56 -7.73 -7.05 -20.26
C THR A 56 -6.48 -7.36 -21.09
N SER A 57 -6.41 -6.82 -22.32
CA SER A 57 -5.19 -6.82 -23.12
C SER A 57 -4.30 -5.60 -22.89
N GLU A 58 -4.79 -4.61 -22.14
CA GLU A 58 -4.06 -3.37 -21.87
C GLU A 58 -3.05 -3.56 -20.72
N LEU A 59 -1.78 -3.80 -21.06
CA LEU A 59 -0.73 -3.99 -20.06
C LEU A 59 -0.57 -2.79 -19.11
N ARG A 60 -0.86 -1.56 -19.57
CA ARG A 60 -0.83 -0.37 -18.68
C ARG A 60 -1.88 -0.45 -17.57
N VAL A 61 -3.07 -0.98 -17.88
CA VAL A 61 -4.13 -1.21 -16.88
C VAL A 61 -3.67 -2.25 -15.88
N ALA A 62 -3.19 -3.39 -16.38
CA ALA A 62 -2.70 -4.48 -15.54
C ALA A 62 -1.52 -4.05 -14.65
N ALA A 63 -0.55 -3.31 -15.20
CA ALA A 63 0.59 -2.78 -14.46
C ALA A 63 0.15 -1.80 -13.36
N SER A 64 -0.81 -0.91 -13.65
CA SER A 64 -1.35 0.02 -12.66
C SER A 64 -2.04 -0.70 -11.51
N ILE A 65 -2.88 -1.69 -11.80
CA ILE A 65 -3.60 -2.45 -10.76
C ILE A 65 -2.66 -3.36 -9.98
N LEU A 66 -1.65 -3.95 -10.63
CA LEU A 66 -0.61 -4.71 -9.94
C LEU A 66 0.18 -3.82 -8.96
N HIS A 67 0.61 -2.63 -9.40
CA HIS A 67 1.30 -1.65 -8.55
C HIS A 67 0.43 -1.21 -7.37
N LEU A 68 -0.85 -0.87 -7.60
CA LEU A 68 -1.79 -0.52 -6.54
C LEU A 68 -1.93 -1.65 -5.52
N GLY A 69 -2.05 -2.89 -5.99
CA GLY A 69 -2.15 -4.07 -5.13
C GLY A 69 -0.89 -4.36 -4.33
N PHE A 70 0.30 -4.09 -4.89
CA PHE A 70 1.57 -4.19 -4.17
C PHE A 70 1.71 -3.09 -3.12
N ALA A 71 1.38 -1.84 -3.48
CA ALA A 71 1.36 -0.71 -2.55
C ALA A 71 0.42 -0.97 -1.35
N ALA A 72 -0.78 -1.49 -1.60
CA ALA A 72 -1.72 -1.81 -0.53
C ALA A 72 -1.16 -2.85 0.45
N ARG A 73 -0.43 -3.85 -0.03
CA ARG A 73 0.20 -4.89 0.81
C ARG A 73 1.40 -4.40 1.59
N LEU A 74 2.06 -3.34 1.15
CA LEU A 74 3.13 -2.68 1.90
C LEU A 74 2.57 -1.72 2.94
N TRP A 75 1.69 -0.80 2.53
CA TRP A 75 1.13 0.20 3.44
C TRP A 75 0.32 -0.41 4.58
N SER A 76 -0.52 -1.40 4.30
CA SER A 76 -1.44 -1.94 5.31
C SER A 76 -0.73 -2.49 6.55
N PRO A 77 0.25 -3.42 6.45
CA PRO A 77 0.91 -3.93 7.65
C PRO A 77 1.80 -2.90 8.33
N VAL A 78 2.48 -2.02 7.58
CA VAL A 78 3.32 -0.98 8.16
C VAL A 78 2.48 -0.01 9.00
N LEU A 79 1.40 0.54 8.42
CA LEU A 79 0.49 1.45 9.12
C LEU A 79 -0.21 0.78 10.30
N GLY A 80 -0.56 -0.50 10.17
CA GLY A 80 -1.13 -1.29 11.26
C GLY A 80 -0.16 -1.43 12.43
N CYS A 81 1.10 -1.80 12.18
CA CYS A 81 2.13 -1.90 13.21
C CYS A 81 2.36 -0.55 13.92
N VAL A 82 2.41 0.53 13.16
CA VAL A 82 2.62 1.88 13.71
C VAL A 82 1.44 2.33 14.57
N LEU A 83 0.21 2.23 14.05
CA LEU A 83 -0.96 2.75 14.76
C LEU A 83 -1.35 1.89 15.97
N LEU A 84 -1.19 0.57 15.88
CA LEU A 84 -1.58 -0.36 16.93
C LEU A 84 -0.48 -0.57 17.99
N ARG A 85 0.81 -0.46 17.63
CA ARG A 85 1.94 -0.78 18.52
C ARG A 85 3.09 0.22 18.51
N GLY A 86 3.08 1.23 17.63
CA GLY A 86 4.17 2.21 17.51
C GLY A 86 5.47 1.59 16.98
N VAL A 87 5.39 0.54 16.16
CA VAL A 87 6.55 -0.18 15.61
C VAL A 87 6.53 -0.08 14.10
N VAL A 88 7.67 0.29 13.49
CA VAL A 88 7.90 0.22 12.05
C VAL A 88 8.68 -1.06 11.77
N PRO A 89 8.18 -1.99 10.95
CA PRO A 89 8.94 -3.14 10.48
C PRO A 89 10.09 -2.72 9.55
N ASP A 90 11.26 -3.30 9.73
CA ASP A 90 12.39 -3.11 8.82
C ASP A 90 12.14 -3.85 7.49
N LEU A 91 11.85 -3.08 6.44
CA LEU A 91 11.56 -3.62 5.10
C LEU A 91 12.82 -3.95 4.29
N SER A 92 14.03 -3.70 4.80
CA SER A 92 15.28 -4.13 4.13
C SER A 92 15.37 -5.64 3.98
N SER A 93 14.66 -6.39 4.86
CA SER A 93 14.55 -7.85 4.81
C SER A 93 13.26 -8.34 4.13
N LEU A 94 12.58 -7.49 3.36
CA LEU A 94 11.32 -7.83 2.68
C LEU A 94 11.53 -9.01 1.71
N LEU A 95 10.65 -9.97 1.81
CA LEU A 95 10.54 -11.11 0.91
C LEU A 95 9.14 -11.16 0.32
N VAL A 96 9.05 -11.58 -0.93
CA VAL A 96 7.78 -11.68 -1.66
C VAL A 96 7.62 -13.10 -2.18
N GLN A 97 6.44 -13.66 -2.00
CA GLN A 97 6.02 -14.88 -2.67
C GLN A 97 5.14 -14.51 -3.86
N ALA A 98 5.60 -14.88 -5.07
CA ALA A 98 4.90 -14.63 -6.34
C ALA A 98 3.69 -15.58 -6.47
N SER A 99 2.67 -15.34 -5.66
CA SER A 99 1.37 -16.01 -5.69
C SER A 99 0.28 -15.04 -6.15
N SER A 100 -0.91 -15.52 -6.36
CA SER A 100 -2.06 -14.67 -6.64
C SER A 100 -3.12 -14.86 -5.53
N PRO A 101 -3.26 -13.85 -4.70
CA PRO A 101 -2.55 -12.58 -4.59
C PRO A 101 -1.09 -12.72 -4.09
N LEU A 102 -0.25 -11.70 -4.32
CA LEU A 102 1.11 -11.63 -3.76
C LEU A 102 1.07 -11.71 -2.23
N ARG A 103 2.06 -12.40 -1.65
CA ARG A 103 2.22 -12.48 -0.19
C ARG A 103 3.55 -11.84 0.20
N LEU A 104 3.55 -11.13 1.33
CA LEU A 104 4.74 -10.47 1.87
C LEU A 104 5.21 -11.17 3.14
N GLY A 105 6.53 -11.18 3.34
CA GLY A 105 7.18 -11.69 4.53
C GLY A 105 8.45 -10.90 4.84
N LEU A 106 8.94 -11.02 6.06
CA LEU A 106 10.21 -10.47 6.50
C LEU A 106 11.17 -11.61 6.82
N GLY A 107 12.36 -11.59 6.22
CA GLY A 107 13.45 -12.53 6.52
C GLY A 107 14.19 -12.16 7.81
N GLY A 108 14.08 -10.91 8.25
CA GLY A 108 14.67 -10.37 9.48
C GLY A 108 13.63 -10.18 10.58
N ARG A 109 14.13 -9.78 11.76
CA ARG A 109 13.30 -9.51 12.96
C ARG A 109 13.59 -8.13 13.55
N SER A 110 14.04 -7.20 12.72
CA SER A 110 14.36 -5.82 13.08
C SER A 110 13.20 -4.89 12.79
N GLY A 111 13.16 -3.80 13.52
CA GLY A 111 12.21 -2.71 13.38
C GLY A 111 12.57 -1.61 14.36
N TRP A 112 11.91 -0.47 14.27
CA TRP A 112 12.16 0.67 15.14
C TRP A 112 10.86 1.36 15.57
N ARG A 113 10.96 2.28 16.51
CA ARG A 113 9.84 3.09 16.93
C ARG A 113 9.59 4.20 15.91
N ALA A 114 8.35 4.40 15.52
CA ALA A 114 7.97 5.45 14.58
C ALA A 114 8.10 6.83 15.25
N GLU A 115 9.05 7.63 14.81
CA GLU A 115 9.25 9.01 15.26
C GLU A 115 8.60 10.02 14.31
N SER A 116 8.59 9.74 12.99
CA SER A 116 8.00 10.64 12.01
C SER A 116 7.30 9.90 10.85
N PRO A 117 6.28 10.53 10.23
CA PRO A 117 5.67 10.01 9.00
C PRO A 117 6.63 9.92 7.81
N ASP A 118 7.65 10.77 7.77
CA ASP A 118 8.64 10.79 6.67
C ASP A 118 9.51 9.54 6.64
N GLU A 119 9.80 8.94 7.79
CA GLU A 119 10.51 7.65 7.86
C GLU A 119 9.71 6.52 7.23
N LEU A 120 8.38 6.48 7.47
CA LEU A 120 7.49 5.51 6.84
C LEU A 120 7.48 5.65 5.31
N ARG A 121 7.48 6.89 4.83
CA ARG A 121 7.49 7.17 3.39
C ARG A 121 8.78 6.70 2.74
N ALA A 122 9.93 7.04 3.32
CA ALA A 122 11.23 6.65 2.79
C ALA A 122 11.33 5.14 2.59
N ASP A 123 10.94 4.35 3.59
CA ASP A 123 11.01 2.90 3.51
C ASP A 123 10.03 2.30 2.49
N VAL A 124 8.78 2.74 2.50
CA VAL A 124 7.74 2.11 1.67
C VAL A 124 7.80 2.61 0.23
N VAL A 125 7.94 3.90 0.02
CA VAL A 125 7.92 4.49 -1.33
C VAL A 125 9.29 4.43 -1.98
N GLY A 126 10.32 4.94 -1.31
CA GLY A 126 11.65 5.06 -1.89
C GLY A 126 12.31 3.71 -2.18
N GLU A 127 12.25 2.77 -1.27
CA GLU A 127 12.98 1.51 -1.41
C GLU A 127 12.17 0.43 -2.15
N GLN A 128 10.90 0.28 -1.82
CA GLN A 128 10.11 -0.84 -2.28
C GLN A 128 9.23 -0.52 -3.49
N LEU A 129 8.49 0.59 -3.44
CA LEU A 129 7.55 0.93 -4.51
C LEU A 129 8.24 1.45 -5.76
N ASP A 130 9.27 2.30 -5.62
CA ASP A 130 10.01 2.85 -6.76
C ASP A 130 10.81 1.75 -7.44
N GLY A 131 11.48 0.89 -6.66
CA GLY A 131 12.18 -0.27 -7.19
C GLY A 131 11.25 -1.25 -7.91
N PHE A 132 10.02 -1.42 -7.45
CA PHE A 132 9.00 -2.23 -8.15
C PHE A 132 8.52 -1.53 -9.42
N ALA A 133 8.20 -0.24 -9.35
CA ALA A 133 7.69 0.55 -10.47
C ALA A 133 8.70 0.62 -11.65
N ALA A 134 9.99 0.78 -11.34
CA ALA A 134 11.07 0.81 -12.35
C ALA A 134 11.17 -0.47 -13.20
N ARG A 135 10.62 -1.59 -12.73
CA ARG A 135 10.64 -2.90 -13.43
C ARG A 135 9.33 -3.28 -14.10
N LEU A 136 8.34 -2.38 -14.08
CA LEU A 136 7.09 -2.60 -14.83
C LEU A 136 7.40 -2.70 -16.33
N PRO A 137 6.79 -3.65 -17.08
CA PRO A 137 7.08 -3.88 -18.49
C PRO A 137 6.58 -2.75 -19.40
N VAL A 138 5.83 -1.81 -18.86
CA VAL A 138 5.30 -0.63 -19.57
C VAL A 138 5.42 0.59 -18.67
N PRO A 139 5.76 1.77 -19.23
CA PRO A 139 5.87 2.99 -18.45
C PRO A 139 4.50 3.44 -17.95
N LEU A 140 4.45 3.87 -16.69
CA LEU A 140 3.34 4.56 -16.08
C LEU A 140 3.77 5.97 -15.70
N ALA A 141 2.85 6.93 -15.73
CA ALA A 141 3.15 8.29 -15.31
C ALA A 141 3.39 8.32 -13.78
N ASP A 142 4.36 9.12 -13.33
CA ASP A 142 4.70 9.26 -11.91
C ASP A 142 3.49 9.66 -11.05
N GLY A 143 2.67 10.58 -11.53
CA GLY A 143 1.45 10.99 -10.84
C GLY A 143 0.43 9.84 -10.68
N LEU A 144 0.41 8.85 -11.60
CA LEU A 144 -0.40 7.64 -11.43
C LEU A 144 0.19 6.73 -10.36
N LEU A 145 1.51 6.49 -10.39
CA LEU A 145 2.21 5.63 -9.42
C LEU A 145 2.09 6.20 -8.00
N ARG A 146 2.39 7.49 -7.81
CA ARG A 146 2.22 8.18 -6.54
C ARG A 146 0.76 8.20 -6.07
N GLY A 147 -0.19 8.44 -7.00
CA GLY A 147 -1.62 8.35 -6.71
C GLY A 147 -2.07 6.95 -6.29
N ASN A 148 -1.50 5.89 -6.85
CA ASN A 148 -1.74 4.52 -6.41
C ASN A 148 -1.20 4.28 -4.98
N SER A 149 -0.01 4.81 -4.67
CA SER A 149 0.56 4.73 -3.33
C SER A 149 -0.31 5.44 -2.30
N ALA A 150 -0.74 6.69 -2.59
CA ALA A 150 -1.62 7.46 -1.71
C ALA A 150 -2.99 6.78 -1.50
N SER A 151 -3.59 6.28 -2.58
CA SER A 151 -4.85 5.53 -2.54
C SER A 151 -4.73 4.28 -1.65
N ALA A 152 -3.64 3.52 -1.80
CA ALA A 152 -3.37 2.34 -0.99
C ALA A 152 -3.18 2.68 0.51
N MET A 153 -2.41 3.74 0.80
CA MET A 153 -2.19 4.25 2.14
C MET A 153 -3.51 4.67 2.81
N ILE A 154 -4.30 5.48 2.13
CA ILE A 154 -5.59 5.97 2.64
C ILE A 154 -6.57 4.81 2.83
N GLY A 155 -6.64 3.88 1.88
CA GLY A 155 -7.46 2.68 2.00
C GLY A 155 -7.10 1.84 3.23
N ALA A 156 -5.79 1.66 3.50
CA ALA A 156 -5.31 0.95 4.68
C ALA A 156 -5.70 1.66 5.99
N LEU A 157 -5.56 2.99 6.05
CA LEU A 157 -5.99 3.79 7.22
C LEU A 157 -7.50 3.70 7.45
N GLY A 158 -8.29 3.77 6.39
CA GLY A 158 -9.75 3.61 6.46
C GLY A 158 -10.16 2.23 7.01
N GLU A 159 -9.51 1.16 6.56
CA GLU A 159 -9.75 -0.20 7.08
C GLU A 159 -9.33 -0.34 8.56
N LEU A 160 -8.20 0.27 8.96
CA LEU A 160 -7.78 0.29 10.37
C LEU A 160 -8.80 1.01 11.25
N VAL A 161 -9.30 2.16 10.82
CA VAL A 161 -10.33 2.91 11.57
C VAL A 161 -11.64 2.14 11.61
N ARG A 162 -12.02 1.45 10.55
CA ARG A 162 -13.21 0.59 10.53
C ARG A 162 -13.11 -0.55 11.54
N ALA A 163 -11.94 -1.18 11.65
CA ALA A 163 -11.68 -2.26 12.62
C ALA A 163 -11.45 -1.73 14.05
N HIS A 164 -10.88 -0.54 14.18
CA HIS A 164 -10.47 0.09 15.43
C HIS A 164 -10.88 1.57 15.48
N PRO A 165 -12.16 1.90 15.73
CA PRO A 165 -12.68 3.28 15.64
C PRO A 165 -11.94 4.30 16.52
N GLY A 166 -11.36 3.86 17.63
CA GLY A 166 -10.53 4.72 18.51
C GLY A 166 -9.25 5.24 17.88
N LEU A 167 -8.86 4.76 16.69
CA LEU A 167 -7.70 5.27 15.95
C LEU A 167 -8.01 6.44 15.00
N ALA A 168 -9.28 6.87 14.88
CA ALA A 168 -9.73 7.81 13.85
C ALA A 168 -8.89 9.10 13.80
N ASP A 169 -8.68 9.75 14.95
CA ASP A 169 -7.93 11.01 15.01
C ASP A 169 -6.45 10.82 14.65
N ARG A 170 -5.82 9.76 15.18
CA ARG A 170 -4.41 9.44 14.89
C ARG A 170 -4.21 9.06 13.42
N ALA A 171 -5.10 8.25 12.86
CA ALA A 171 -5.07 7.86 11.45
C ALA A 171 -5.27 9.07 10.52
N THR A 172 -6.20 9.97 10.86
CA THR A 172 -6.43 11.20 10.10
C THR A 172 -5.22 12.14 10.16
N ALA A 173 -4.61 12.32 11.34
CA ALA A 173 -3.41 13.13 11.49
C ALA A 173 -2.24 12.55 10.65
N LEU A 174 -2.03 11.24 10.70
CA LEU A 174 -1.01 10.54 9.92
C LEU A 174 -1.26 10.68 8.41
N ALA A 175 -2.52 10.51 7.97
CA ALA A 175 -2.89 10.68 6.56
C ALA A 175 -2.55 12.08 6.04
N ARG A 176 -2.89 13.13 6.82
CA ARG A 176 -2.56 14.51 6.46
C ARG A 176 -1.05 14.73 6.36
N ALA A 177 -0.28 14.26 7.34
CA ALA A 177 1.17 14.41 7.36
C ALA A 177 1.81 13.75 6.12
N LEU A 178 1.42 12.51 5.80
CA LEU A 178 1.92 11.79 4.63
C LEU A 178 1.50 12.45 3.30
N LEU A 179 0.27 12.95 3.17
CA LEU A 179 -0.20 13.64 1.96
C LEU A 179 0.44 15.03 1.77
N LEU A 180 1.03 15.62 2.82
CA LEU A 180 1.80 16.86 2.71
C LEU A 180 3.29 16.60 2.38
N SER A 181 3.73 15.36 2.40
CA SER A 181 5.11 15.02 2.05
C SER A 181 5.43 15.28 0.58
N GLU A 182 6.71 15.41 0.24
CA GLU A 182 7.17 15.68 -1.12
C GLU A 182 6.68 14.64 -2.13
N ASP A 183 6.73 13.34 -1.77
CA ASP A 183 6.37 12.25 -2.69
C ASP A 183 4.86 12.05 -2.86
N LEU A 184 4.06 12.33 -1.83
CA LEU A 184 2.62 12.13 -1.88
C LEU A 184 1.83 13.44 -2.00
N GLY A 185 2.49 14.59 -1.96
CA GLY A 185 1.87 15.90 -2.15
C GLY A 185 1.16 16.00 -3.50
N GLY A 186 -0.05 16.56 -3.51
CA GLY A 186 -0.85 16.75 -4.72
C GLY A 186 -1.48 15.48 -5.30
N THR A 187 -1.32 14.31 -4.67
CA THR A 187 -1.89 13.04 -5.14
C THR A 187 -3.40 12.91 -4.93
N GLY A 188 -3.97 13.74 -4.07
CA GLY A 188 -5.40 13.77 -3.81
C GLY A 188 -5.76 14.67 -2.62
N VAL A 189 -7.03 14.67 -2.26
CA VAL A 189 -7.60 15.51 -1.19
C VAL A 189 -8.42 14.63 -0.24
N LEU A 190 -8.25 14.84 1.07
CA LEU A 190 -9.15 14.31 2.09
C LEU A 190 -10.35 15.24 2.23
N ASP A 191 -11.55 14.70 2.05
CA ASP A 191 -12.80 15.42 2.33
C ASP A 191 -13.21 15.17 3.78
N GLU A 192 -12.97 16.17 4.62
CA GLU A 192 -13.31 16.13 6.03
C GLU A 192 -14.68 16.79 6.32
N THR A 193 -15.28 17.42 5.31
CA THR A 193 -16.52 18.19 5.43
C THR A 193 -17.75 17.44 4.95
N GLY A 194 -17.54 16.38 4.14
CA GLY A 194 -18.60 15.55 3.60
C GLY A 194 -19.34 14.71 4.64
N PRO A 195 -20.50 14.14 4.29
CA PRO A 195 -21.21 13.23 5.18
C PRO A 195 -20.32 12.04 5.50
N ARG A 196 -19.95 11.89 6.76
CA ARG A 196 -19.12 10.76 7.22
C ARG A 196 -19.94 9.48 7.17
N VAL A 197 -19.70 8.66 6.16
CA VAL A 197 -20.22 7.29 6.09
C VAL A 197 -19.38 6.38 7.01
N SER A 198 -18.14 6.81 7.34
CA SER A 198 -17.23 6.16 8.29
C SER A 198 -16.58 7.22 9.20
N ALA A 199 -15.94 6.80 10.28
CA ALA A 199 -15.17 7.68 11.16
C ALA A 199 -13.90 8.25 10.50
N PHE A 200 -13.54 7.79 9.29
CA PHE A 200 -12.37 8.23 8.52
C PHE A 200 -12.81 9.09 7.33
N PRO A 201 -12.08 10.20 7.00
CA PRO A 201 -12.42 11.07 5.87
C PRO A 201 -12.42 10.35 4.53
N ALA A 202 -13.29 10.77 3.62
CA ALA A 202 -13.24 10.33 2.24
C ALA A 202 -11.98 10.89 1.55
N PHE A 203 -11.45 10.14 0.60
CA PHE A 203 -10.30 10.56 -0.21
C PHE A 203 -10.70 10.59 -1.68
N ARG A 204 -10.30 11.66 -2.38
CA ARG A 204 -10.43 11.76 -3.83
C ARG A 204 -9.04 11.98 -4.42
N ARG A 205 -8.57 11.02 -5.20
CA ARG A 205 -7.25 11.08 -5.84
C ARG A 205 -7.24 12.06 -7.01
N SER A 206 -6.06 12.63 -7.31
CA SER A 206 -5.87 13.56 -8.44
C SER A 206 -5.58 12.83 -9.77
N SER A 207 -5.16 11.57 -9.73
CA SER A 207 -4.78 10.78 -10.90
C SER A 207 -5.62 9.51 -11.03
N CYS A 208 -5.87 9.03 -12.26
CA CYS A 208 -6.66 7.84 -12.51
C CYS A 208 -5.81 6.56 -12.38
N CYS A 209 -6.33 5.53 -11.68
CA CYS A 209 -5.72 4.20 -11.60
C CYS A 209 -5.96 3.32 -12.83
N LEU A 210 -6.74 3.77 -13.80
CA LEU A 210 -7.16 3.06 -15.02
C LEU A 210 -8.13 1.89 -14.78
N TYR A 211 -8.63 1.66 -13.57
CA TYR A 211 -9.53 0.54 -13.27
C TYR A 211 -10.82 0.57 -14.11
N TYR A 212 -11.32 1.76 -14.47
CA TYR A 212 -12.50 1.91 -15.34
C TYR A 212 -12.36 1.26 -16.73
N ARG A 213 -11.10 0.96 -17.15
CA ARG A 213 -10.79 0.31 -18.45
C ARG A 213 -10.80 -1.22 -18.35
N VAL A 214 -10.92 -1.77 -17.16
CA VAL A 214 -11.08 -3.22 -16.96
C VAL A 214 -12.46 -3.62 -17.48
N PRO A 215 -12.60 -4.71 -18.28
CA PRO A 215 -13.89 -5.20 -18.72
C PRO A 215 -14.84 -5.43 -17.54
N GLY A 216 -16.01 -4.79 -17.55
CA GLY A 216 -16.95 -4.81 -16.44
C GLY A 216 -16.51 -4.01 -15.19
N GLY A 217 -15.39 -3.30 -15.27
CA GLY A 217 -14.93 -2.38 -14.24
C GLY A 217 -15.78 -1.11 -14.17
N GLY A 218 -15.54 -0.33 -13.12
CA GLY A 218 -16.21 0.95 -12.88
C GLY A 218 -15.25 1.96 -12.29
N LEU A 219 -15.78 2.97 -11.61
CA LEU A 219 -14.97 3.90 -10.85
C LEU A 219 -14.46 3.20 -9.57
N CYS A 220 -13.19 3.42 -9.21
CA CYS A 220 -12.67 3.01 -7.91
C CYS A 220 -13.27 3.91 -6.80
N GLY A 221 -13.17 3.48 -5.53
CA GLY A 221 -13.81 4.16 -4.41
C GLY A 221 -13.33 5.58 -4.14
N ASP A 222 -12.14 5.94 -4.64
CA ASP A 222 -11.48 7.24 -4.50
C ASP A 222 -11.23 7.93 -5.86
N CYS A 223 -12.04 7.60 -6.87
CA CYS A 223 -11.82 7.98 -8.25
C CYS A 223 -11.77 9.51 -8.47
N CYS A 224 -10.83 9.96 -9.30
CA CYS A 224 -10.76 11.34 -9.78
C CYS A 224 -11.82 11.67 -10.84
N LEU A 225 -12.45 10.65 -11.42
CA LEU A 225 -13.50 10.80 -12.45
C LEU A 225 -14.88 10.80 -11.78
N ASP A 226 -15.80 11.62 -12.31
CA ASP A 226 -17.19 11.64 -11.84
C ASP A 226 -18.07 10.60 -12.56
N ARG A 227 -17.64 10.15 -13.73
CA ARG A 227 -18.32 9.12 -14.55
C ARG A 227 -17.31 8.33 -15.37
N VAL A 228 -17.65 7.10 -15.70
CA VAL A 228 -16.86 6.29 -16.64
C VAL A 228 -16.87 7.00 -17.99
N PRO A 229 -15.69 7.29 -18.59
CA PRO A 229 -15.61 7.86 -19.92
C PRO A 229 -16.25 6.90 -20.95
N THR A 230 -17.11 7.44 -21.81
CA THR A 230 -17.56 6.71 -22.99
C THR A 230 -16.42 6.66 -24.01
N VAL A 231 -15.99 5.47 -24.35
CA VAL A 231 -14.96 5.20 -25.38
C VAL A 231 -15.64 5.11 -26.73
#